data_161bda49c7e5be709eb317b0647083c3
#
_entry.id   161bda49c7e5be709eb317b0647083c3
#
_cell.length_a   1.000
_cell.length_b   1.000
_cell.length_c   1.000
_cell.angle_alpha   90.00
_cell.angle_beta   90.00
_cell.angle_gamma   90.00
#
_symmetry.space_group_name_H-M   'P 1'
#
loop_
_entity.id
_entity.type
_entity.pdbx_description
1 polymer ?
#
loop_
_entity_poly.entity_id
_entity_poly.type
_entity_poly.pdbx_seq_one_letter_code
_entity_poly.pdbx_strand_id
1 'polypeptide(L)'
;YAFWDALDRHVVRLGRMGIQIDLILFHPYDRWGFDGMGHEKDLQYLDYLLRRLSAYPHIWWSLANEYELTKRTGQEWDAIEAFVAEHDPYGHLLSCHNIFKIWDANRPLTTHASIQSKDMNRLGDWCRRYNKPVMLDECAYEGNLEHFWGCITGEEMSRRFWKAVCSGAYCTHGETFYSDDDILWWARGGVLKGTSPERIAFCRKIIESLPGHLEGEPSFLHSLIPLAKMGEAERNARIAERIDSELLRTVVTVFCNSGPDAESFAYSETAYYAHIGTDCYLHFYDTRPAARDTLQLPEDRKYTIQLIDTWNMTMETVAEGVSGTYVARLPSRENM
;
A
#
# COMPACT_ATOMS: atom_id res chain seq x y z
N TYR A 1 -3.45 33.02 -16.15
CA TYR A 1 -2.07 32.51 -16.00
C TYR A 1 -1.61 32.44 -14.53
N ALA A 2 -2.09 33.29 -13.61
CA ALA A 2 -1.63 33.34 -12.22
C ALA A 2 -1.69 31.98 -11.47
N PHE A 3 -2.75 31.18 -11.70
CA PHE A 3 -2.85 29.83 -11.15
C PHE A 3 -1.71 28.91 -11.64
N TRP A 4 -1.47 28.88 -12.95
CA TRP A 4 -0.42 28.05 -13.53
C TRP A 4 0.98 28.46 -13.07
N ASP A 5 1.22 29.75 -12.96
CA ASP A 5 2.51 30.27 -12.47
C ASP A 5 2.72 29.93 -10.98
N ALA A 6 1.62 29.88 -10.20
CA ALA A 6 1.67 29.40 -8.83
C ALA A 6 1.96 27.90 -8.76
N LEU A 7 1.29 27.09 -9.58
CA LEU A 7 1.51 25.65 -9.67
C LEU A 7 2.97 25.33 -10.04
N ASP A 8 3.52 25.98 -11.07
CA ASP A 8 4.93 25.82 -11.45
C ASP A 8 5.88 26.10 -10.29
N ARG A 9 5.64 27.19 -9.55
CA ARG A 9 6.47 27.52 -8.38
C ARG A 9 6.41 26.42 -7.30
N HIS A 10 5.22 25.85 -7.07
CA HIS A 10 5.06 24.73 -6.12
C HIS A 10 5.77 23.47 -6.62
N VAL A 11 5.59 23.11 -7.88
CA VAL A 11 6.26 21.97 -8.51
C VAL A 11 7.78 22.10 -8.38
N VAL A 12 8.34 23.25 -8.77
CA VAL A 12 9.79 23.51 -8.65
C VAL A 12 10.26 23.44 -7.20
N ARG A 13 9.49 23.99 -6.26
CA ARG A 13 9.84 23.97 -4.83
C ARG A 13 9.87 22.55 -4.28
N LEU A 14 8.85 21.74 -4.56
CA LEU A 14 8.79 20.35 -4.12
C LEU A 14 9.93 19.52 -4.71
N GLY A 15 10.23 19.69 -5.99
CA GLY A 15 11.35 19.01 -6.62
C GLY A 15 12.72 19.37 -5.99
N ARG A 16 12.94 20.64 -5.61
CA ARG A 16 14.15 21.06 -4.86
C ARG A 16 14.24 20.43 -3.46
N MET A 17 13.11 20.03 -2.89
CA MET A 17 13.05 19.32 -1.60
C MET A 17 13.20 17.80 -1.77
N GLY A 18 13.34 17.29 -3.00
CA GLY A 18 13.41 15.85 -3.30
C GLY A 18 12.05 15.14 -3.20
N ILE A 19 10.94 15.90 -3.29
CA ILE A 19 9.58 15.35 -3.17
C ILE A 19 9.06 15.02 -4.56
N GLN A 20 8.58 13.79 -4.75
CA GLN A 20 7.81 13.36 -5.91
C GLN A 20 6.36 13.87 -5.77
N ILE A 21 5.73 14.18 -6.88
CA ILE A 21 4.38 14.75 -6.92
C ILE A 21 3.47 13.80 -7.69
N ASP A 22 2.51 13.19 -7.03
CA ASP A 22 1.39 12.53 -7.69
C ASP A 22 0.33 13.58 -8.00
N LEU A 23 0.31 14.06 -9.26
CA LEU A 23 -0.55 15.15 -9.68
C LEU A 23 -1.90 14.63 -10.15
N ILE A 24 -2.92 14.88 -9.35
CA ILE A 24 -4.31 14.53 -9.66
C ILE A 24 -4.86 15.47 -10.73
N LEU A 25 -5.27 14.91 -11.87
CA LEU A 25 -5.75 15.67 -13.03
C LEU A 25 -7.21 16.06 -12.91
N PHE A 26 -8.05 15.16 -12.39
CA PHE A 26 -9.49 15.38 -12.17
C PHE A 26 -9.91 14.93 -10.77
N HIS A 27 -10.97 15.54 -10.25
CA HIS A 27 -11.62 15.08 -9.01
C HIS A 27 -13.11 15.46 -8.98
N PRO A 28 -13.96 14.72 -8.25
CA PRO A 28 -15.41 14.91 -8.28
C PRO A 28 -15.91 16.11 -7.48
N TYR A 29 -15.09 16.67 -6.57
CA TYR A 29 -15.47 17.75 -5.64
C TYR A 29 -15.22 19.14 -6.19
N ASP A 30 -15.03 19.24 -7.48
CA ASP A 30 -14.74 20.46 -8.21
C ASP A 30 -15.87 21.49 -8.11
N ARG A 31 -15.49 22.75 -7.88
CA ARG A 31 -16.39 23.90 -7.83
C ARG A 31 -16.24 24.84 -9.04
N TRP A 32 -15.33 24.54 -9.96
CA TRP A 32 -15.00 25.36 -11.11
C TRP A 32 -15.51 24.79 -12.43
N GLY A 33 -16.13 23.61 -12.38
CA GLY A 33 -16.79 22.99 -13.51
C GLY A 33 -15.92 22.03 -14.32
N PHE A 34 -14.72 21.66 -13.85
CA PHE A 34 -13.85 20.68 -14.53
C PHE A 34 -14.48 19.30 -14.63
N ASP A 35 -15.24 18.87 -13.62
CA ASP A 35 -15.93 17.58 -13.67
C ASP A 35 -17.00 17.50 -14.77
N GLY A 36 -17.51 18.64 -15.22
CA GLY A 36 -18.58 18.71 -16.23
C GLY A 36 -18.20 19.41 -17.53
N MET A 37 -16.91 19.59 -17.84
CA MET A 37 -16.48 20.32 -19.06
C MET A 37 -16.89 19.63 -20.36
N GLY A 38 -16.96 18.30 -20.35
CA GLY A 38 -17.12 17.45 -21.53
C GLY A 38 -15.78 17.07 -22.16
N HIS A 39 -15.78 15.92 -22.83
CA HIS A 39 -14.58 15.22 -23.28
C HIS A 39 -13.63 16.07 -24.14
N GLU A 40 -14.15 16.86 -25.07
CA GLU A 40 -13.31 17.73 -25.91
C GLU A 40 -12.49 18.73 -25.07
N LYS A 41 -13.12 19.35 -24.09
CA LYS A 41 -12.45 20.31 -23.20
C LYS A 41 -11.51 19.61 -22.20
N ASP A 42 -11.84 18.39 -21.80
CA ASP A 42 -10.94 17.56 -20.99
C ASP A 42 -9.59 17.36 -21.72
N LEU A 43 -9.64 17.00 -23.00
CA LEU A 43 -8.43 16.81 -23.81
C LEU A 43 -7.67 18.13 -24.07
N GLN A 44 -8.37 19.23 -24.29
CA GLN A 44 -7.74 20.56 -24.41
C GLN A 44 -7.02 20.99 -23.13
N TYR A 45 -7.66 20.73 -21.98
CA TYR A 45 -7.05 20.97 -20.66
C TYR A 45 -5.79 20.12 -20.46
N LEU A 46 -5.87 18.83 -20.76
CA LEU A 46 -4.76 17.89 -20.63
C LEU A 46 -3.61 18.23 -21.57
N ASP A 47 -3.88 18.60 -22.83
CA ASP A 47 -2.83 19.02 -23.77
C ASP A 47 -2.04 20.22 -23.22
N TYR A 48 -2.73 21.21 -22.68
CA TYR A 48 -2.06 22.37 -22.10
C TYR A 48 -1.24 21.99 -20.84
N LEU A 49 -1.82 21.17 -19.96
CA LEU A 49 -1.18 20.75 -18.71
C LEU A 49 0.09 19.92 -18.99
N LEU A 50 -0.02 18.92 -19.85
CA LEU A 50 1.09 18.04 -20.22
C LEU A 50 2.24 18.84 -20.87
N ARG A 51 1.95 19.69 -21.85
CA ARG A 51 2.96 20.56 -22.45
C ARG A 51 3.68 21.46 -21.45
N ARG A 52 3.00 21.86 -20.40
CA ARG A 52 3.56 22.74 -19.37
C ARG A 52 4.40 22.00 -18.33
N LEU A 53 3.97 20.81 -17.92
CA LEU A 53 4.49 20.16 -16.71
C LEU A 53 5.33 18.90 -16.98
N SER A 54 5.23 18.27 -18.15
CA SER A 54 5.97 17.01 -18.43
C SER A 54 7.50 17.15 -18.37
N ALA A 55 8.05 18.35 -18.44
CA ALA A 55 9.50 18.55 -18.30
C ALA A 55 10.01 18.37 -16.85
N TYR A 56 9.12 18.23 -15.87
CA TYR A 56 9.50 18.03 -14.46
C TYR A 56 9.60 16.54 -14.14
N PRO A 57 10.79 15.98 -13.91
CA PRO A 57 10.98 14.51 -13.77
C PRO A 57 10.43 13.92 -12.47
N HIS A 58 9.96 14.74 -11.55
CA HIS A 58 9.42 14.34 -10.25
C HIS A 58 7.88 14.45 -10.18
N ILE A 59 7.21 14.51 -11.33
CA ILE A 59 5.75 14.42 -11.43
C ILE A 59 5.34 13.00 -11.79
N TRP A 60 4.23 12.54 -11.22
CA TRP A 60 3.44 11.39 -11.63
C TRP A 60 2.07 11.88 -12.05
N TRP A 61 1.40 11.14 -12.91
CA TRP A 61 0.05 11.47 -13.33
C TRP A 61 -0.97 10.56 -12.63
N SER A 62 -1.86 11.12 -11.83
CA SER A 62 -3.07 10.44 -11.37
C SER A 62 -4.26 10.95 -12.20
N LEU A 63 -4.90 10.09 -12.99
CA LEU A 63 -6.01 10.49 -13.87
C LEU A 63 -7.13 11.15 -13.08
N ALA A 64 -7.48 10.60 -11.92
CA ALA A 64 -8.46 11.20 -11.04
C ALA A 64 -8.29 10.75 -9.60
N ASN A 65 -8.75 11.57 -8.65
CA ASN A 65 -9.21 11.12 -7.35
C ASN A 65 -10.63 10.57 -7.48
N GLU A 66 -10.90 9.41 -6.88
CA GLU A 66 -12.25 8.80 -6.82
C GLU A 66 -13.00 8.84 -8.15
N TYR A 67 -12.37 8.29 -9.18
CA TYR A 67 -12.77 8.44 -10.58
C TYR A 67 -14.23 8.07 -10.84
N GLU A 68 -14.80 7.12 -10.07
CA GLU A 68 -16.17 6.65 -10.22
C GLU A 68 -17.22 7.69 -9.84
N LEU A 69 -16.86 8.70 -9.05
CA LEU A 69 -17.74 9.80 -8.66
C LEU A 69 -17.78 10.91 -9.70
N THR A 70 -16.87 10.92 -10.65
CA THR A 70 -16.87 11.91 -11.74
C THR A 70 -17.96 11.59 -12.77
N LYS A 71 -18.30 12.57 -13.62
CA LYS A 71 -19.35 12.42 -14.65
C LYS A 71 -18.85 11.69 -15.90
N ARG A 72 -17.61 11.21 -15.93
CA ARG A 72 -17.00 10.57 -17.10
C ARG A 72 -17.37 9.10 -17.20
N THR A 73 -17.63 8.66 -18.41
CA THR A 73 -17.87 7.26 -18.74
C THR A 73 -16.55 6.46 -18.77
N GLY A 74 -16.65 5.13 -18.73
CA GLY A 74 -15.48 4.25 -18.86
C GLY A 74 -14.72 4.46 -20.18
N GLN A 75 -15.44 4.73 -21.29
CA GLN A 75 -14.82 5.00 -22.59
C GLN A 75 -14.06 6.35 -22.60
N GLU A 76 -14.59 7.35 -21.93
CA GLU A 76 -13.90 8.63 -21.78
C GLU A 76 -12.64 8.47 -20.94
N TRP A 77 -12.68 7.66 -19.88
CA TRP A 77 -11.49 7.33 -19.09
C TRP A 77 -10.45 6.56 -19.91
N ASP A 78 -10.86 5.61 -20.75
CA ASP A 78 -9.95 4.92 -21.67
C ASP A 78 -9.26 5.89 -22.63
N ALA A 79 -10.01 6.84 -23.16
CA ALA A 79 -9.48 7.87 -24.06
C ALA A 79 -8.55 8.86 -23.33
N ILE A 80 -8.87 9.24 -22.09
CA ILE A 80 -8.03 10.13 -21.26
C ILE A 80 -6.72 9.44 -20.90
N GLU A 81 -6.74 8.17 -20.46
CA GLU A 81 -5.53 7.41 -20.18
C GLU A 81 -4.61 7.32 -21.40
N ALA A 82 -5.18 6.96 -22.55
CA ALA A 82 -4.44 6.88 -23.80
C ALA A 82 -3.85 8.25 -24.20
N PHE A 83 -4.64 9.32 -24.08
CA PHE A 83 -4.21 10.67 -24.40
C PHE A 83 -3.03 11.12 -23.52
N VAL A 84 -3.10 10.90 -22.20
CA VAL A 84 -2.01 11.27 -21.28
C VAL A 84 -0.75 10.49 -21.63
N ALA A 85 -0.84 9.19 -21.86
CA ALA A 85 0.31 8.36 -22.21
C ALA A 85 0.95 8.73 -23.54
N GLU A 86 0.13 9.12 -24.55
CA GLU A 86 0.62 9.52 -25.87
C GLU A 86 1.28 10.90 -25.86
N HIS A 87 0.75 11.84 -25.06
CA HIS A 87 1.20 13.24 -25.03
C HIS A 87 2.21 13.55 -23.93
N ASP A 88 2.56 12.58 -23.12
CA ASP A 88 3.67 12.67 -22.17
C ASP A 88 4.97 12.12 -22.80
N PRO A 89 5.88 13.00 -23.28
CA PRO A 89 7.07 12.56 -24.02
C PRO A 89 8.13 11.90 -23.14
N TYR A 90 7.97 11.94 -21.81
CA TYR A 90 8.96 11.43 -20.86
C TYR A 90 8.54 10.13 -20.18
N GLY A 91 7.28 9.70 -20.35
CA GLY A 91 6.79 8.44 -19.81
C GLY A 91 6.74 8.41 -18.29
N HIS A 92 6.19 9.44 -17.68
CA HIS A 92 5.99 9.50 -16.23
C HIS A 92 5.07 8.39 -15.74
N LEU A 93 5.12 8.09 -14.45
CA LEU A 93 4.21 7.13 -13.83
C LEU A 93 2.75 7.61 -13.99
N LEU A 94 1.86 6.66 -14.26
CA LEU A 94 0.45 6.92 -14.55
C LEU A 94 -0.44 5.95 -13.76
N SER A 95 -1.41 6.49 -13.05
CA SER A 95 -2.38 5.74 -12.26
C SER A 95 -3.76 6.38 -12.27
N CYS A 96 -4.72 5.75 -11.59
CA CYS A 96 -6.04 6.31 -11.34
C CYS A 96 -6.55 5.83 -9.97
N HIS A 97 -7.08 6.73 -9.17
CA HIS A 97 -7.50 6.49 -7.80
C HIS A 97 -9.01 6.23 -7.70
N ASN A 98 -9.41 5.20 -6.95
CA ASN A 98 -10.80 4.77 -6.76
C ASN A 98 -11.41 5.28 -5.46
N ILE A 99 -12.75 5.17 -5.36
CA ILE A 99 -13.46 5.14 -4.06
C ILE A 99 -13.91 3.70 -3.71
N PHE A 100 -14.60 3.01 -4.60
CA PHE A 100 -15.14 1.64 -4.37
C PHE A 100 -14.60 0.62 -5.35
N LYS A 101 -14.49 0.98 -6.63
CA LYS A 101 -14.08 0.09 -7.71
C LYS A 101 -12.64 0.38 -8.10
N ILE A 102 -11.74 -0.46 -7.62
CA ILE A 102 -10.30 -0.35 -7.94
C ILE A 102 -10.12 -0.28 -9.45
N TRP A 103 -9.33 0.71 -9.90
CA TRP A 103 -8.86 0.81 -11.27
C TRP A 103 -8.03 -0.42 -11.64
N ASP A 104 -8.27 -1.01 -12.81
CA ASP A 104 -7.56 -2.22 -13.19
C ASP A 104 -6.10 -1.91 -13.58
N ALA A 105 -5.19 -2.08 -12.63
CA ALA A 105 -3.77 -1.84 -12.87
C ALA A 105 -3.10 -2.85 -13.83
N ASN A 106 -3.81 -3.90 -14.30
CA ASN A 106 -3.31 -4.74 -15.39
C ASN A 106 -3.35 -4.04 -16.74
N ARG A 107 -4.01 -2.89 -16.86
CA ARG A 107 -4.01 -2.07 -18.07
C ARG A 107 -2.58 -1.73 -18.48
N PRO A 108 -2.25 -1.80 -19.79
CA PRO A 108 -0.86 -1.66 -20.24
C PRO A 108 -0.25 -0.26 -20.00
N LEU A 109 -1.08 0.79 -19.96
CA LEU A 109 -0.61 2.16 -19.76
C LEU A 109 -0.52 2.55 -18.28
N THR A 110 -1.27 1.89 -17.42
CA THR A 110 -1.19 2.10 -15.96
C THR A 110 0.12 1.53 -15.42
N THR A 111 0.92 2.32 -14.74
CA THR A 111 2.26 1.92 -14.26
C THR A 111 2.26 1.32 -12.86
N HIS A 112 1.30 1.70 -12.03
CA HIS A 112 1.16 1.24 -10.64
C HIS A 112 -0.31 1.25 -10.22
N ALA A 113 -0.65 0.52 -9.18
CA ALA A 113 -1.99 0.53 -8.58
C ALA A 113 -2.05 1.62 -7.50
N SER A 114 -2.91 2.62 -7.69
CA SER A 114 -3.32 3.60 -6.69
C SER A 114 -4.66 3.15 -6.12
N ILE A 115 -4.72 2.88 -4.82
CA ILE A 115 -5.87 2.22 -4.19
C ILE A 115 -6.31 2.98 -2.96
N GLN A 116 -7.62 3.29 -2.89
CA GLN A 116 -8.28 3.68 -1.65
C GLN A 116 -8.89 2.45 -1.00
N SER A 117 -8.37 2.06 0.15
CA SER A 117 -8.93 0.97 0.95
C SER A 117 -8.44 1.01 2.38
N LYS A 118 -9.32 0.66 3.32
CA LYS A 118 -8.96 0.40 4.71
C LYS A 118 -8.53 -1.05 4.97
N ASP A 119 -8.72 -1.94 3.98
CA ASP A 119 -8.42 -3.38 4.11
C ASP A 119 -6.95 -3.67 3.80
N MET A 120 -6.12 -3.52 4.82
CA MET A 120 -4.68 -3.76 4.73
C MET A 120 -4.33 -5.23 4.42
N ASN A 121 -5.23 -6.17 4.71
CA ASN A 121 -4.94 -7.60 4.58
C ASN A 121 -4.95 -8.08 3.11
N ARG A 122 -5.48 -7.26 2.19
CA ARG A 122 -5.48 -7.56 0.75
C ARG A 122 -4.24 -7.03 0.00
N LEU A 123 -3.36 -6.30 0.66
CA LEU A 123 -2.20 -5.69 -0.01
C LEU A 123 -1.35 -6.71 -0.77
N GLY A 124 -0.97 -7.82 -0.12
CA GLY A 124 -0.21 -8.88 -0.77
C GLY A 124 -0.92 -9.51 -1.98
N ASP A 125 -2.26 -9.62 -1.95
CA ASP A 125 -3.04 -10.10 -3.09
C ASP A 125 -3.01 -9.11 -4.26
N TRP A 126 -3.11 -7.82 -3.99
CA TRP A 126 -2.99 -6.80 -5.03
C TRP A 126 -1.59 -6.77 -5.64
N CYS A 127 -0.53 -6.86 -4.82
CA CYS A 127 0.85 -6.96 -5.32
C CYS A 127 1.02 -8.16 -6.27
N ARG A 128 0.56 -9.34 -5.86
CA ARG A 128 0.62 -10.55 -6.70
C ARG A 128 -0.26 -10.45 -7.95
N ARG A 129 -1.47 -9.89 -7.82
CA ARG A 129 -2.43 -9.75 -8.93
C ARG A 129 -1.91 -8.83 -10.03
N TYR A 130 -1.36 -7.70 -9.66
CA TYR A 130 -0.97 -6.68 -10.62
C TYR A 130 0.47 -6.81 -11.08
N ASN A 131 1.33 -7.45 -10.27
CA ASN A 131 2.78 -7.53 -10.52
C ASN A 131 3.38 -6.15 -10.86
N LYS A 132 2.91 -5.12 -10.18
CA LYS A 132 3.27 -3.72 -10.29
C LYS A 132 3.32 -3.12 -8.88
N PRO A 133 4.01 -1.98 -8.66
CA PRO A 133 3.93 -1.29 -7.40
C PRO A 133 2.48 -1.03 -6.99
N VAL A 134 2.17 -1.27 -5.72
CA VAL A 134 0.86 -1.00 -5.11
C VAL A 134 1.03 0.10 -4.09
N MET A 135 0.31 1.20 -4.29
CA MET A 135 0.24 2.32 -3.38
C MET A 135 -1.15 2.38 -2.77
N LEU A 136 -1.23 2.33 -1.44
CA LEU A 136 -2.46 2.58 -0.72
C LEU A 136 -2.55 4.09 -0.43
N ASP A 137 -3.09 4.84 -1.39
CA ASP A 137 -3.08 6.30 -1.37
C ASP A 137 -4.04 6.88 -0.35
N GLU A 138 -5.12 6.16 -0.03
CA GLU A 138 -6.00 6.51 1.06
C GLU A 138 -6.32 5.27 1.89
N CYS A 139 -5.63 5.13 3.01
CA CYS A 139 -5.81 4.01 3.93
C CYS A 139 -6.60 4.38 5.19
N ALA A 140 -7.32 5.48 5.22
CA ALA A 140 -7.84 6.26 6.33
C ALA A 140 -6.79 7.23 6.91
N TYR A 141 -7.24 8.15 7.76
CA TYR A 141 -6.45 9.29 8.23
C TYR A 141 -6.36 9.28 9.76
N GLU A 142 -5.17 9.60 10.28
CA GLU A 142 -5.02 9.89 11.70
C GLU A 142 -5.77 11.15 12.05
N GLY A 143 -6.67 11.08 13.04
CA GLY A 143 -7.49 12.24 13.32
C GLY A 143 -8.53 12.04 14.41
N ASN A 144 -9.49 12.96 14.44
CA ASN A 144 -10.59 12.98 15.42
C ASN A 144 -11.93 13.38 14.81
N LEU A 145 -12.10 13.20 13.49
CA LEU A 145 -13.40 13.40 12.85
C LEU A 145 -14.40 12.32 13.29
N GLU A 146 -15.69 12.63 13.22
CA GLU A 146 -16.78 11.69 13.48
C GLU A 146 -16.95 10.62 12.37
N HIS A 147 -16.13 10.67 11.33
CA HIS A 147 -16.16 9.72 10.21
C HIS A 147 -15.09 8.63 10.36
N PHE A 148 -15.47 7.37 10.15
CA PHE A 148 -14.59 6.20 10.31
C PHE A 148 -13.28 6.28 9.51
N TRP A 149 -13.23 7.04 8.45
CA TRP A 149 -12.04 7.23 7.62
C TRP A 149 -11.10 8.31 8.16
N GLY A 150 -11.57 9.17 9.07
CA GLY A 150 -10.82 10.34 9.58
C GLY A 150 -10.61 10.33 11.08
N CYS A 151 -10.63 9.16 11.76
CA CYS A 151 -10.50 9.05 13.20
C CYS A 151 -9.68 7.83 13.65
N ILE A 152 -8.73 7.37 12.84
CA ILE A 152 -7.82 6.33 13.30
C ILE A 152 -6.76 6.95 14.23
N THR A 153 -6.23 6.11 15.13
CA THR A 153 -5.15 6.53 16.05
C THR A 153 -3.79 6.55 15.34
N GLY A 154 -2.81 7.21 15.96
CA GLY A 154 -1.44 7.19 15.46
C GLY A 154 -0.82 5.80 15.49
N GLU A 155 -1.18 4.94 16.47
CA GLU A 155 -0.78 3.55 16.52
C GLU A 155 -1.30 2.79 15.30
N GLU A 156 -2.60 2.95 14.97
CA GLU A 156 -3.19 2.30 13.81
C GLU A 156 -2.55 2.80 12.50
N MET A 157 -2.33 4.10 12.37
CA MET A 157 -1.65 4.66 11.20
C MET A 157 -0.21 4.09 11.07
N SER A 158 0.56 4.05 12.15
CA SER A 158 1.90 3.46 12.15
C SER A 158 1.87 1.98 11.75
N ARG A 159 0.93 1.19 12.30
CA ARG A 159 0.76 -0.23 11.94
C ARG A 159 0.46 -0.41 10.44
N ARG A 160 -0.34 0.47 9.83
CA ARG A 160 -0.65 0.41 8.40
C ARG A 160 0.59 0.53 7.53
N PHE A 161 1.54 1.38 7.89
CA PHE A 161 2.81 1.48 7.19
C PHE A 161 3.62 0.18 7.27
N TRP A 162 3.75 -0.42 8.47
CA TRP A 162 4.45 -1.70 8.62
C TRP A 162 3.76 -2.84 7.88
N LYS A 163 2.43 -2.91 7.93
CA LYS A 163 1.65 -3.88 7.13
C LYS A 163 1.90 -3.71 5.64
N ALA A 164 1.91 -2.48 5.15
CA ALA A 164 2.13 -2.20 3.73
C ALA A 164 3.52 -2.67 3.29
N VAL A 165 4.58 -2.28 3.97
CA VAL A 165 5.95 -2.65 3.59
C VAL A 165 6.20 -4.15 3.72
N CYS A 166 5.66 -4.81 4.76
CA CYS A 166 5.73 -6.26 4.91
C CYS A 166 4.82 -7.03 3.93
N SER A 167 3.96 -6.35 3.21
CA SER A 167 3.17 -6.94 2.11
C SER A 167 3.79 -6.68 0.73
N GLY A 168 4.94 -5.98 0.65
CA GLY A 168 5.55 -5.55 -0.61
C GLY A 168 4.85 -4.34 -1.26
N ALA A 169 4.11 -3.56 -0.48
CA ALA A 169 3.33 -2.41 -0.91
C ALA A 169 3.78 -1.12 -0.21
N TYR A 170 3.14 -0.02 -0.59
CA TYR A 170 3.36 1.30 0.00
C TYR A 170 2.05 1.85 0.56
N CYS A 171 2.16 2.82 1.47
CA CYS A 171 1.04 3.46 2.11
C CYS A 171 1.31 4.96 2.24
N THR A 172 0.28 5.78 2.22
CA THR A 172 0.39 7.22 2.42
C THR A 172 -0.14 7.64 3.80
N HIS A 173 0.39 8.74 4.29
CA HIS A 173 -0.04 9.37 5.53
C HIS A 173 -0.97 10.54 5.25
N GLY A 174 -2.00 10.69 6.06
CA GLY A 174 -2.85 11.87 6.09
C GLY A 174 -3.41 12.12 7.48
N GLU A 175 -3.71 13.38 7.79
CA GLU A 175 -4.29 13.80 9.05
C GLU A 175 -5.61 14.56 8.85
N THR A 176 -6.55 14.33 9.76
CA THR A 176 -7.86 14.97 9.76
C THR A 176 -8.28 15.36 11.18
N PHE A 177 -7.53 16.28 11.77
CA PHE A 177 -7.86 16.83 13.09
C PHE A 177 -8.71 18.06 12.98
N TYR A 178 -9.78 18.14 13.76
CA TYR A 178 -10.41 19.42 14.08
C TYR A 178 -9.41 20.34 14.79
N SER A 179 -9.40 21.60 14.40
CA SER A 179 -8.52 22.62 14.92
C SER A 179 -9.29 23.93 15.05
N ASP A 180 -9.01 24.72 16.07
CA ASP A 180 -9.69 25.98 16.35
C ASP A 180 -9.59 26.98 15.18
N ASP A 181 -8.53 26.88 14.41
CA ASP A 181 -8.26 27.69 13.23
C ASP A 181 -8.54 26.98 11.89
N ASP A 182 -8.98 25.72 11.92
CA ASP A 182 -9.33 24.90 10.74
C ASP A 182 -8.22 24.83 9.66
N ILE A 183 -6.96 25.02 10.04
CA ILE A 183 -5.84 25.13 9.08
C ILE A 183 -5.41 23.77 8.53
N LEU A 184 -5.47 22.71 9.35
CA LEU A 184 -5.00 21.37 8.95
C LEU A 184 -6.05 20.55 8.24
N TRP A 185 -7.27 21.00 8.27
CA TRP A 185 -8.35 20.23 7.71
C TRP A 185 -8.32 20.30 6.19
N TRP A 186 -8.29 19.14 5.51
CA TRP A 186 -8.26 19.03 4.05
C TRP A 186 -7.23 19.96 3.40
N ALA A 187 -6.18 19.55 2.93
CA ALA A 187 -5.29 20.27 2.00
C ALA A 187 -5.02 21.77 2.26
N ARG A 188 -5.35 22.32 3.42
CA ARG A 188 -5.03 23.71 3.76
C ARG A 188 -3.61 23.90 4.26
N GLY A 189 -2.93 22.80 4.54
CA GLY A 189 -1.60 22.78 5.12
C GLY A 189 -1.61 23.12 6.61
N GLY A 190 -0.44 23.18 7.22
CA GLY A 190 -0.29 23.51 8.62
C GLY A 190 0.81 22.69 9.30
N VAL A 191 0.68 22.51 10.61
CA VAL A 191 1.59 21.68 11.41
C VAL A 191 0.89 20.37 11.74
N LEU A 192 1.59 19.25 11.50
CA LEU A 192 1.09 17.91 11.86
C LEU A 192 0.82 17.82 13.36
N LYS A 193 -0.31 17.23 13.74
CA LYS A 193 -0.79 17.08 15.13
C LYS A 193 -0.77 15.63 15.59
N GLY A 194 -0.69 14.69 14.65
CA GLY A 194 -0.69 13.26 14.92
C GLY A 194 0.60 12.78 15.59
N THR A 195 0.55 11.56 16.06
CA THR A 195 1.67 10.89 16.72
C THR A 195 2.37 9.89 15.80
N SER A 196 1.78 9.57 14.63
CA SER A 196 2.37 8.63 13.67
C SER A 196 3.56 9.16 12.87
N PRO A 197 3.72 10.46 12.56
CA PRO A 197 4.75 10.93 11.64
C PRO A 197 6.17 10.50 12.01
N GLU A 198 6.54 10.57 13.30
CA GLU A 198 7.86 10.12 13.76
C GLU A 198 8.05 8.61 13.61
N ARG A 199 6.99 7.82 13.84
CA ARG A 199 6.98 6.36 13.70
C ARG A 199 7.08 5.94 12.24
N ILE A 200 6.43 6.69 11.36
CA ILE A 200 6.55 6.52 9.90
C ILE A 200 7.97 6.84 9.43
N ALA A 201 8.56 7.92 9.94
CA ALA A 201 9.95 8.28 9.65
C ALA A 201 10.92 7.18 10.13
N PHE A 202 10.65 6.56 11.29
CA PHE A 202 11.43 5.43 11.80
C PHE A 202 11.29 4.18 10.90
N CYS A 203 10.04 3.84 10.50
CA CYS A 203 9.79 2.76 9.54
C CYS A 203 10.57 3.01 8.24
N ARG A 204 10.43 4.19 7.65
CA ARG A 204 11.13 4.58 6.43
C ARG A 204 12.64 4.42 6.55
N LYS A 205 13.23 4.90 7.66
CA LYS A 205 14.68 4.78 7.91
C LYS A 205 15.15 3.33 7.90
N ILE A 206 14.37 2.41 8.49
CA ILE A 206 14.69 0.99 8.50
C ILE A 206 14.58 0.42 7.09
N ILE A 207 13.45 0.65 6.40
CA ILE A 207 13.22 0.09 5.06
C ILE A 207 14.25 0.61 4.05
N GLU A 208 14.60 1.89 4.07
CA GLU A 208 15.63 2.47 3.21
C GLU A 208 17.05 1.96 3.52
N SER A 209 17.28 1.38 4.69
CA SER A 209 18.57 0.76 5.03
C SER A 209 18.71 -0.69 4.57
N LEU A 210 17.63 -1.31 4.09
CA LEU A 210 17.65 -2.70 3.63
C LEU A 210 18.35 -2.81 2.26
N PRO A 211 18.90 -4.01 1.95
CA PRO A 211 19.70 -4.21 0.73
C PRO A 211 18.90 -4.23 -0.57
N GLY A 212 17.56 -4.15 -0.51
CA GLY A 212 16.71 -4.20 -1.69
C GLY A 212 15.24 -3.99 -1.35
N HIS A 213 14.36 -4.29 -2.33
CA HIS A 213 12.92 -4.22 -2.18
C HIS A 213 12.39 -5.47 -1.44
N LEU A 214 11.49 -5.24 -0.49
CA LEU A 214 10.80 -6.30 0.23
C LEU A 214 9.70 -6.94 -0.64
N GLU A 215 9.72 -8.26 -0.72
CA GLU A 215 8.67 -9.06 -1.31
C GLU A 215 7.80 -9.64 -0.18
N GLY A 216 6.50 -9.33 -0.20
CA GLY A 216 5.57 -9.85 0.80
C GLY A 216 5.26 -11.32 0.58
N GLU A 217 5.35 -12.12 1.62
CA GLU A 217 4.95 -13.53 1.61
C GLU A 217 3.51 -13.70 2.10
N PRO A 218 2.71 -14.53 1.44
CA PRO A 218 1.40 -14.91 1.99
C PRO A 218 1.61 -15.75 3.25
N SER A 219 0.85 -15.44 4.30
CA SER A 219 0.78 -16.34 5.44
C SER A 219 0.30 -17.74 5.01
N PHE A 220 0.49 -18.72 5.90
CA PHE A 220 0.04 -20.09 5.61
C PHE A 220 -1.44 -20.14 5.20
N LEU A 221 -2.32 -19.47 5.93
CA LEU A 221 -3.75 -19.46 5.62
C LEU A 221 -4.06 -18.73 4.31
N HIS A 222 -3.42 -17.61 4.03
CA HIS A 222 -3.54 -16.92 2.74
C HIS A 222 -3.09 -17.82 1.57
N SER A 223 -2.05 -18.61 1.76
CA SER A 223 -1.55 -19.54 0.74
C SER A 223 -2.55 -20.64 0.38
N LEU A 224 -3.53 -20.90 1.25
CA LEU A 224 -4.61 -21.88 1.03
C LEU A 224 -5.80 -21.31 0.22
N ILE A 225 -5.96 -20.01 0.13
CA ILE A 225 -7.09 -19.38 -0.61
C ILE A 225 -7.16 -19.85 -2.06
N PRO A 226 -6.06 -19.90 -2.84
CA PRO A 226 -6.09 -20.45 -4.18
C PRO A 226 -6.53 -21.92 -4.23
N LEU A 227 -6.12 -22.74 -3.26
CA LEU A 227 -6.55 -24.14 -3.15
C LEU A 227 -8.07 -24.25 -2.89
N ALA A 228 -8.62 -23.38 -2.06
CA ALA A 228 -10.06 -23.36 -1.80
C ALA A 228 -10.91 -23.04 -3.05
N LYS A 229 -10.33 -22.37 -4.05
CA LYS A 229 -10.98 -22.01 -5.32
C LYS A 229 -10.82 -23.08 -6.42
N MET A 230 -10.03 -24.13 -6.19
CA MET A 230 -9.84 -25.24 -7.12
C MET A 230 -10.97 -26.26 -7.05
N GLY A 231 -11.13 -27.04 -8.12
CA GLY A 231 -11.99 -28.23 -8.11
C GLY A 231 -11.50 -29.26 -7.09
N GLU A 232 -12.43 -30.03 -6.50
CA GLU A 232 -12.15 -30.94 -5.38
C GLU A 232 -11.02 -31.96 -5.69
N ALA A 233 -11.04 -32.58 -6.85
CA ALA A 233 -10.05 -33.60 -7.23
C ALA A 233 -8.63 -33.00 -7.35
N GLU A 234 -8.49 -31.84 -7.99
CA GLU A 234 -7.21 -31.14 -8.14
C GLU A 234 -6.69 -30.67 -6.78
N ARG A 235 -7.57 -30.07 -5.98
CA ARG A 235 -7.26 -29.61 -4.62
C ARG A 235 -6.73 -30.74 -3.74
N ASN A 236 -7.43 -31.90 -3.72
CA ASN A 236 -7.03 -33.04 -2.90
C ASN A 236 -5.67 -33.61 -3.32
N ALA A 237 -5.39 -33.64 -4.62
CA ALA A 237 -4.08 -34.02 -5.14
C ALA A 237 -2.97 -33.07 -4.67
N ARG A 238 -3.20 -31.73 -4.76
CA ARG A 238 -2.25 -30.70 -4.31
C ARG A 238 -2.00 -30.75 -2.79
N ILE A 239 -3.04 -30.99 -2.00
CA ILE A 239 -2.92 -31.12 -0.54
C ILE A 239 -2.09 -32.37 -0.20
N ALA A 240 -2.34 -33.50 -0.87
CA ALA A 240 -1.60 -34.73 -0.65
C ALA A 240 -0.12 -34.62 -1.01
N GLU A 241 0.20 -33.87 -2.07
CA GLU A 241 1.57 -33.63 -2.53
C GLU A 241 2.39 -32.74 -1.56
N ARG A 242 1.74 -31.72 -0.95
CA ARG A 242 2.43 -30.68 -0.19
C ARG A 242 2.43 -30.88 1.31
N ILE A 243 1.54 -31.69 1.85
CA ILE A 243 1.31 -31.82 3.28
C ILE A 243 1.43 -33.27 3.69
N ASP A 244 2.45 -33.61 4.47
CA ASP A 244 2.70 -34.98 4.93
C ASP A 244 1.81 -35.38 6.13
N SER A 245 1.50 -34.42 7.01
CA SER A 245 0.70 -34.66 8.21
C SER A 245 -0.77 -34.89 7.89
N GLU A 246 -1.33 -36.04 8.27
CA GLU A 246 -2.75 -36.38 8.10
C GLU A 246 -3.69 -35.37 8.81
N LEU A 247 -3.33 -34.97 10.04
CA LEU A 247 -4.09 -33.96 10.77
C LEU A 247 -4.10 -32.63 10.00
N LEU A 248 -2.96 -32.19 9.49
CA LEU A 248 -2.88 -30.95 8.74
C LEU A 248 -3.63 -31.02 7.41
N ARG A 249 -3.59 -32.17 6.71
CA ARG A 249 -4.44 -32.41 5.52
C ARG A 249 -5.91 -32.25 5.84
N THR A 250 -6.36 -32.80 6.96
CA THR A 250 -7.75 -32.69 7.41
C THR A 250 -8.12 -31.22 7.67
N VAL A 251 -7.29 -30.47 8.42
CA VAL A 251 -7.51 -29.05 8.71
C VAL A 251 -7.60 -28.23 7.41
N VAL A 252 -6.66 -28.44 6.49
CA VAL A 252 -6.63 -27.72 5.20
C VAL A 252 -7.84 -28.07 4.33
N THR A 253 -8.27 -29.34 4.33
CA THR A 253 -9.48 -29.76 3.61
C THR A 253 -10.73 -29.09 4.16
N VAL A 254 -10.89 -29.05 5.49
CA VAL A 254 -12.00 -28.35 6.14
C VAL A 254 -11.97 -26.86 5.81
N PHE A 255 -10.80 -26.22 5.92
CA PHE A 255 -10.62 -24.81 5.54
C PHE A 255 -11.09 -24.57 4.11
N CYS A 256 -10.57 -25.35 3.15
CA CYS A 256 -10.92 -25.18 1.73
C CYS A 256 -12.42 -25.41 1.44
N ASN A 257 -13.11 -26.23 2.23
CA ASN A 257 -14.53 -26.49 2.07
C ASN A 257 -15.44 -25.46 2.77
N SER A 258 -14.88 -24.56 3.57
CA SER A 258 -15.64 -23.54 4.32
C SER A 258 -15.98 -22.28 3.48
N GLY A 259 -15.54 -22.22 2.21
CA GLY A 259 -15.91 -21.15 1.28
C GLY A 259 -15.57 -19.74 1.78
N PRO A 260 -16.51 -18.78 1.73
CA PRO A 260 -16.28 -17.39 2.16
C PRO A 260 -15.79 -17.23 3.60
N ASP A 261 -16.19 -18.13 4.50
CA ASP A 261 -15.79 -18.07 5.90
C ASP A 261 -14.29 -18.36 6.06
N ALA A 262 -13.75 -19.31 5.28
CA ALA A 262 -12.32 -19.59 5.25
C ALA A 262 -11.51 -18.40 4.73
N GLU A 263 -11.98 -17.73 3.67
CA GLU A 263 -11.36 -16.54 3.14
C GLU A 263 -11.36 -15.40 4.18
N SER A 264 -12.50 -15.15 4.81
CA SER A 264 -12.63 -14.18 5.90
C SER A 264 -11.69 -14.49 7.07
N PHE A 265 -11.57 -15.77 7.44
CA PHE A 265 -10.68 -16.21 8.50
C PHE A 265 -9.19 -15.99 8.13
N ALA A 266 -8.78 -16.31 6.89
CA ALA A 266 -7.43 -16.06 6.43
C ALA A 266 -7.07 -14.56 6.49
N TYR A 267 -7.97 -13.68 6.09
CA TYR A 267 -7.79 -12.23 6.18
C TYR A 267 -7.85 -11.68 7.63
N SER A 268 -8.15 -12.50 8.63
CA SER A 268 -8.09 -12.08 10.04
C SER A 268 -6.71 -12.23 10.67
N GLU A 269 -5.73 -12.78 9.95
CA GLU A 269 -4.35 -12.88 10.44
C GLU A 269 -3.72 -11.52 10.65
N THR A 270 -2.88 -11.44 11.68
CA THR A 270 -2.22 -10.21 12.11
C THR A 270 -0.70 -10.27 11.99
N ALA A 271 -0.14 -11.34 11.41
CA ALA A 271 1.28 -11.46 11.14
C ALA A 271 1.55 -11.25 9.64
N TYR A 272 2.56 -10.45 9.33
CA TYR A 272 2.97 -10.08 7.98
C TYR A 272 4.43 -10.45 7.79
N TYR A 273 4.74 -11.11 6.70
CA TYR A 273 6.05 -11.65 6.41
C TYR A 273 6.55 -11.09 5.09
N ALA A 274 7.82 -10.68 5.05
CA ALA A 274 8.47 -10.23 3.82
C ALA A 274 9.93 -10.66 3.80
N HIS A 275 10.52 -10.72 2.62
CA HIS A 275 11.91 -11.06 2.43
C HIS A 275 12.55 -10.27 1.28
N ILE A 276 13.88 -10.29 1.24
CA ILE A 276 14.69 -9.85 0.10
C ILE A 276 15.55 -11.05 -0.28
N GLY A 277 15.03 -11.88 -1.18
CA GLY A 277 15.66 -13.16 -1.50
C GLY A 277 15.96 -13.96 -0.23
N THR A 278 17.24 -14.34 -0.06
CA THR A 278 17.75 -14.97 1.17
C THR A 278 18.61 -14.01 2.02
N ASP A 279 18.64 -12.72 1.69
CA ASP A 279 19.53 -11.76 2.35
C ASP A 279 18.89 -11.12 3.59
N CYS A 280 17.57 -10.95 3.59
CA CYS A 280 16.84 -10.31 4.67
C CYS A 280 15.44 -10.90 4.81
N TYR A 281 14.98 -11.02 6.05
CA TYR A 281 13.60 -11.39 6.41
C TYR A 281 13.05 -10.35 7.37
N LEU A 282 11.82 -9.93 7.16
CA LEU A 282 11.12 -8.98 8.02
C LEU A 282 9.75 -9.54 8.39
N HIS A 283 9.52 -9.71 9.70
CA HIS A 283 8.26 -10.22 10.24
C HIS A 283 7.62 -9.13 11.10
N PHE A 284 6.37 -8.80 10.87
CA PHE A 284 5.59 -7.85 11.66
C PHE A 284 4.37 -8.54 12.27
N TYR A 285 4.19 -8.44 13.58
CA TYR A 285 3.18 -9.20 14.34
C TYR A 285 1.97 -8.36 14.77
N ASP A 286 1.95 -7.08 14.40
CA ASP A 286 0.84 -6.16 14.67
C ASP A 286 0.39 -6.16 16.14
N THR A 287 -0.90 -6.43 16.40
CA THR A 287 -1.53 -6.36 17.73
C THR A 287 -1.51 -7.69 18.49
N ARG A 288 -1.09 -8.78 17.87
CA ARG A 288 -1.16 -10.14 18.46
C ARG A 288 0.16 -10.89 18.27
N PRO A 289 1.28 -10.40 18.83
CA PRO A 289 2.53 -11.11 18.71
C PRO A 289 2.44 -12.44 19.45
N ALA A 290 2.92 -13.51 18.83
CA ALA A 290 3.15 -14.77 19.51
C ALA A 290 4.26 -14.60 20.54
N ALA A 291 4.28 -15.45 21.59
CA ALA A 291 5.40 -15.42 22.57
C ALA A 291 6.76 -15.80 21.95
N ARG A 292 6.73 -16.45 20.80
CA ARG A 292 7.90 -16.87 20.04
C ARG A 292 7.52 -17.12 18.58
N ASP A 293 8.50 -16.94 17.71
CA ASP A 293 8.45 -17.35 16.31
C ASP A 293 9.62 -18.27 15.99
N THR A 294 9.40 -19.24 15.10
CA THR A 294 10.43 -20.19 14.68
C THR A 294 10.85 -19.85 13.26
N LEU A 295 12.00 -19.21 13.14
CA LEU A 295 12.58 -18.83 11.86
C LEU A 295 13.30 -20.02 11.24
N GLN A 296 13.05 -20.26 9.94
CA GLN A 296 13.75 -21.23 9.12
C GLN A 296 14.72 -20.49 8.20
N LEU A 297 15.95 -20.36 8.63
CA LEU A 297 16.98 -19.60 7.91
C LEU A 297 17.87 -20.55 7.10
N PRO A 298 18.41 -20.11 5.94
CA PRO A 298 19.43 -20.85 5.23
C PRO A 298 20.61 -21.28 6.12
N GLU A 299 21.07 -22.51 5.97
CA GLU A 299 22.17 -23.06 6.78
C GLU A 299 23.55 -22.56 6.35
N ASP A 300 23.67 -22.19 5.07
CA ASP A 300 24.90 -21.71 4.42
C ASP A 300 25.22 -20.25 4.67
N ARG A 301 24.34 -19.53 5.40
CA ARG A 301 24.47 -18.11 5.73
C ARG A 301 24.37 -17.84 7.21
N LYS A 302 24.86 -16.68 7.62
CA LYS A 302 24.78 -16.20 9.01
C LYS A 302 23.96 -14.91 9.05
N TYR A 303 23.03 -14.87 9.99
CA TYR A 303 22.10 -13.75 10.18
C TYR A 303 22.29 -13.10 11.54
N THR A 304 22.02 -11.81 11.59
CA THR A 304 21.80 -11.05 12.81
C THR A 304 20.32 -10.89 13.02
N ILE A 305 19.81 -11.26 14.19
CA ILE A 305 18.40 -11.14 14.55
C ILE A 305 18.21 -9.86 15.34
N GLN A 306 17.33 -9.01 14.88
CA GLN A 306 16.98 -7.75 15.51
C GLN A 306 15.50 -7.74 15.87
N LEU A 307 15.19 -7.26 17.05
CA LEU A 307 13.84 -7.01 17.53
C LEU A 307 13.54 -5.52 17.39
N ILE A 308 12.46 -5.19 16.70
CA ILE A 308 12.02 -3.82 16.42
C ILE A 308 10.75 -3.53 17.19
N ASP A 309 10.75 -2.55 18.07
CA ASP A 309 9.55 -1.96 18.66
C ASP A 309 9.13 -0.77 17.80
N THR A 310 8.09 -0.97 17.01
CA THR A 310 7.67 -0.01 16.00
C THR A 310 7.03 1.24 16.59
N TRP A 311 6.44 1.13 17.79
CA TRP A 311 5.82 2.26 18.47
C TRP A 311 6.82 3.08 19.28
N ASN A 312 7.68 2.40 20.04
CA ASN A 312 8.72 3.08 20.83
C ASN A 312 9.99 3.43 20.00
N MET A 313 9.99 3.06 18.72
CA MET A 313 11.08 3.35 17.78
C MET A 313 12.43 2.84 18.25
N THR A 314 12.48 1.62 18.78
CA THR A 314 13.73 0.99 19.23
C THR A 314 14.05 -0.24 18.41
N MET A 315 15.33 -0.54 18.27
CA MET A 315 15.84 -1.73 17.60
C MET A 315 16.96 -2.33 18.44
N GLU A 316 16.83 -3.60 18.79
CA GLU A 316 17.75 -4.34 19.63
C GLU A 316 18.27 -5.59 18.92
N THR A 317 19.58 -5.82 18.91
CA THR A 317 20.17 -7.07 18.44
C THR A 317 20.03 -8.14 19.51
N VAL A 318 19.26 -9.19 19.22
CA VAL A 318 18.96 -10.28 20.15
C VAL A 318 19.79 -11.54 19.88
N ALA A 319 20.34 -11.69 18.67
CA ALA A 319 21.27 -12.78 18.34
C ALA A 319 22.12 -12.41 17.12
N GLU A 320 23.32 -12.98 17.06
CA GLU A 320 24.27 -12.85 15.95
C GLU A 320 24.78 -14.21 15.48
N GLY A 321 25.14 -14.31 14.21
CA GLY A 321 25.75 -15.51 13.64
C GLY A 321 24.77 -16.70 13.54
N VAL A 322 23.48 -16.47 13.50
CA VAL A 322 22.42 -17.49 13.48
C VAL A 322 22.26 -18.08 12.07
N SER A 323 21.99 -19.39 11.98
CA SER A 323 21.61 -20.10 10.74
C SER A 323 20.75 -21.30 11.08
N GLY A 324 20.03 -21.84 10.08
CA GLY A 324 19.11 -22.96 10.29
C GLY A 324 17.89 -22.54 11.14
N THR A 325 17.41 -23.45 11.96
CA THR A 325 16.23 -23.18 12.81
C THR A 325 16.61 -22.32 14.01
N TYR A 326 15.97 -21.17 14.14
CA TYR A 326 16.11 -20.26 15.28
C TYR A 326 14.75 -19.93 15.89
N VAL A 327 14.66 -19.99 17.22
CA VAL A 327 13.44 -19.61 17.95
C VAL A 327 13.61 -18.22 18.53
N ALA A 328 13.01 -17.23 17.87
CA ALA A 328 12.93 -15.87 18.37
C ALA A 328 11.90 -15.78 19.51
N ARG A 329 12.28 -15.16 20.62
CA ARG A 329 11.35 -14.83 21.71
C ARG A 329 10.84 -13.42 21.52
N LEU A 330 9.53 -13.27 21.49
CA LEU A 330 8.86 -11.97 21.33
C LEU A 330 8.35 -11.49 22.68
N PRO A 331 8.46 -10.20 23.00
CA PRO A 331 7.80 -9.65 24.17
C PRO A 331 6.28 -9.71 23.99
N SER A 332 5.56 -9.98 25.09
CA SER A 332 4.07 -10.01 25.07
C SER A 332 3.49 -8.59 25.01
N ARG A 333 3.78 -7.86 23.93
CA ARG A 333 3.28 -6.51 23.69
C ARG A 333 3.07 -6.27 22.20
N GLU A 334 2.15 -5.37 21.90
CA GLU A 334 1.82 -4.97 20.53
C GLU A 334 2.97 -4.24 19.82
N ASN A 335 2.87 -4.13 18.50
CA ASN A 335 3.73 -3.30 17.66
C ASN A 335 5.20 -3.79 17.56
N MET A 336 5.36 -5.10 17.39
CA MET A 336 6.66 -5.72 17.18
C MET A 336 6.82 -6.18 15.74
#